data_5563734290a03e9dd50fe192b7371872
#
_entry.id   5563734290a03e9dd50fe192b7371872
#
_cell.length_a   1.000
_cell.length_b   1.000
_cell.length_c   1.000
_cell.angle_alpha   90.00
_cell.angle_beta   90.00
_cell.angle_gamma   90.00
#
_symmetry.space_group_name_H-M   'P 1'
#
loop_
_entity.id
_entity.type
_entity.pdbx_description
1 polymer ?
#
loop_
_entity_poly.entity_id
_entity_poly.type
_entity_poly.pdbx_seq_one_letter_code
_entity_poly.pdbx_strand_id
1 'polypeptide(L)'
;PQCPEFGWWSRFEYIEALADLLNEVVEVYRVNSNQIYVTGLSMGGYGTLALAQKYPDMFAAIIPICGGMDDHASINRLGDIPMWLFHGELDQIHPAQLTLDIYDLLSPINKNIKLTIYDGVGHNSWDKTYANHEIYEWLLSNNRE
;
A
#
# COMPACT_ATOMS: atom_id res chain seq x y z
N PRO A 1 2.14 4.51 -12.18
CA PRO A 1 1.22 5.24 -13.08
C PRO A 1 0.69 6.52 -12.45
N GLN A 2 0.14 7.43 -13.25
CA GLN A 2 -0.50 8.66 -12.83
C GLN A 2 -2.03 8.46 -12.83
N CYS A 3 -2.70 8.86 -11.73
CA CYS A 3 -4.17 8.85 -11.70
C CYS A 3 -4.75 9.80 -12.75
N PRO A 4 -5.79 9.42 -13.49
CA PRO A 4 -6.49 10.35 -14.39
C PRO A 4 -6.99 11.60 -13.65
N GLU A 5 -7.10 12.70 -14.39
CA GLU A 5 -7.61 13.97 -13.85
C GLU A 5 -9.02 13.74 -13.27
N PHE A 6 -9.28 14.29 -12.08
CA PHE A 6 -10.51 14.07 -11.30
C PHE A 6 -10.77 12.60 -10.88
N GLY A 7 -9.79 11.69 -11.07
CA GLY A 7 -9.88 10.31 -10.63
C GLY A 7 -9.53 10.13 -9.15
N TRP A 8 -9.85 8.95 -8.63
CA TRP A 8 -9.47 8.51 -7.29
C TRP A 8 -9.03 7.03 -7.38
N TRP A 9 -7.80 6.72 -6.95
CA TRP A 9 -7.21 5.39 -7.20
C TRP A 9 -8.01 4.21 -6.65
N SER A 10 -8.79 4.38 -5.59
CA SER A 10 -9.59 3.28 -5.03
C SER A 10 -10.89 2.98 -5.79
N ARG A 11 -11.21 3.76 -6.83
CA ARG A 11 -12.36 3.46 -7.67
C ARG A 11 -12.16 2.17 -8.45
N PHE A 12 -13.24 1.40 -8.57
CA PHE A 12 -13.25 0.09 -9.22
C PHE A 12 -12.61 0.11 -10.62
N GLU A 13 -13.00 1.04 -11.47
CA GLU A 13 -12.50 1.14 -12.85
C GLU A 13 -10.98 1.38 -12.93
N TYR A 14 -10.40 2.11 -11.96
CA TYR A 14 -8.96 2.36 -11.94
C TYR A 14 -8.18 1.19 -11.34
N ILE A 15 -8.76 0.50 -10.36
CA ILE A 15 -8.17 -0.73 -9.80
C ILE A 15 -8.10 -1.82 -10.86
N GLU A 16 -9.15 -1.99 -11.69
CA GLU A 16 -9.13 -2.92 -12.83
C GLU A 16 -8.03 -2.53 -13.83
N ALA A 17 -8.00 -1.25 -14.25
CA ALA A 17 -7.01 -0.77 -15.20
C ALA A 17 -5.56 -0.92 -14.70
N LEU A 18 -5.33 -0.77 -13.38
CA LEU A 18 -4.02 -1.01 -12.79
C LEU A 18 -3.61 -2.49 -12.83
N ALA A 19 -4.55 -3.39 -12.55
CA ALA A 19 -4.30 -4.82 -12.64
C ALA A 19 -4.02 -5.27 -14.08
N ASP A 20 -4.79 -4.75 -15.05
CA ASP A 20 -4.58 -5.02 -16.48
C ASP A 20 -3.22 -4.51 -16.95
N LEU A 21 -2.84 -3.29 -16.57
CA LEU A 21 -1.52 -2.72 -16.87
C LEU A 21 -0.39 -3.58 -16.27
N LEU A 22 -0.54 -4.05 -15.03
CA LEU A 22 0.46 -4.90 -14.40
C LEU A 22 0.60 -6.24 -15.13
N ASN A 23 -0.51 -6.87 -15.53
CA ASN A 23 -0.51 -8.10 -16.31
C ASN A 23 0.18 -7.91 -17.66
N GLU A 24 -0.12 -6.82 -18.38
CA GLU A 24 0.56 -6.48 -19.63
C GLU A 24 2.07 -6.31 -19.43
N VAL A 25 2.50 -5.61 -18.36
CA VAL A 25 3.93 -5.44 -18.05
C VAL A 25 4.60 -6.78 -17.77
N VAL A 26 3.93 -7.67 -17.02
CA VAL A 26 4.46 -9.02 -16.70
C VAL A 26 4.60 -9.86 -17.98
N GLU A 27 3.68 -9.75 -18.92
CA GLU A 27 3.74 -10.49 -20.19
C GLU A 27 4.83 -9.97 -21.14
N VAL A 28 5.03 -8.64 -21.19
CA VAL A 28 5.94 -8.01 -22.17
C VAL A 28 7.38 -7.97 -21.69
N TYR A 29 7.60 -7.84 -20.38
CA TYR A 29 8.92 -7.66 -19.79
C TYR A 29 9.35 -8.88 -18.96
N ARG A 30 10.65 -9.01 -18.73
CA ARG A 30 11.20 -10.03 -17.82
C ARG A 30 10.97 -9.62 -16.37
N VAL A 31 9.79 -9.91 -15.86
CA VAL A 31 9.40 -9.63 -14.47
C VAL A 31 9.50 -10.91 -13.65
N ASN A 32 10.06 -10.79 -12.44
CA ASN A 32 9.92 -11.85 -11.45
C ASN A 32 8.54 -11.70 -10.78
N SER A 33 7.57 -12.51 -11.19
CA SER A 33 6.20 -12.44 -10.68
C SER A 33 6.08 -12.70 -9.16
N ASN A 34 7.11 -13.30 -8.54
CA ASN A 34 7.16 -13.50 -7.10
C ASN A 34 7.71 -12.30 -6.34
N GLN A 35 8.16 -11.25 -7.02
CA GLN A 35 8.75 -10.04 -6.47
C GLN A 35 8.07 -8.77 -7.00
N ILE A 36 6.76 -8.74 -6.99
CA ILE A 36 5.97 -7.56 -7.34
C ILE A 36 5.55 -6.85 -6.07
N TYR A 37 5.82 -5.56 -6.00
CA TYR A 37 5.53 -4.72 -4.85
C TYR A 37 4.69 -3.52 -5.26
N VAL A 38 3.84 -3.03 -4.37
CA VAL A 38 3.07 -1.80 -4.61
C VAL A 38 3.26 -0.82 -3.45
N THR A 39 3.45 0.44 -3.81
CA THR A 39 3.52 1.55 -2.87
C THR A 39 2.82 2.77 -3.44
N GLY A 40 2.33 3.62 -2.57
CA GLY A 40 1.69 4.87 -2.96
C GLY A 40 1.49 5.78 -1.76
N LEU A 41 1.43 7.10 -2.03
CA LEU A 41 1.27 8.13 -1.03
C LEU A 41 -0.11 8.79 -1.12
N SER A 42 -0.68 9.20 0.01
CA SER A 42 -1.96 9.92 0.07
C SER A 42 -3.06 9.15 -0.70
N MET A 43 -3.64 9.71 -1.76
CA MET A 43 -4.55 9.01 -2.67
C MET A 43 -3.96 7.68 -3.20
N GLY A 44 -2.64 7.64 -3.47
CA GLY A 44 -1.93 6.42 -3.87
C GLY A 44 -1.82 5.40 -2.73
N GLY A 45 -1.82 5.83 -1.47
CA GLY A 45 -1.91 4.96 -0.30
C GLY A 45 -3.25 4.22 -0.24
N TYR A 46 -4.36 4.93 -0.51
CA TYR A 46 -5.69 4.31 -0.69
C TYR A 46 -5.69 3.33 -1.87
N GLY A 47 -5.12 3.73 -3.00
CA GLY A 47 -5.01 2.86 -4.18
C GLY A 47 -4.18 1.60 -3.92
N THR A 48 -3.09 1.71 -3.15
CA THR A 48 -2.25 0.58 -2.74
C THR A 48 -3.05 -0.44 -1.95
N LEU A 49 -3.80 0.02 -0.94
CA LEU A 49 -4.65 -0.84 -0.13
C LEU A 49 -5.79 -1.46 -0.93
N ALA A 50 -6.49 -0.65 -1.74
CA ALA A 50 -7.60 -1.12 -2.55
C ALA A 50 -7.17 -2.15 -3.62
N LEU A 51 -6.04 -1.92 -4.29
CA LEU A 51 -5.49 -2.84 -5.29
C LEU A 51 -5.07 -4.16 -4.65
N ALA A 52 -4.34 -4.10 -3.52
CA ALA A 52 -3.92 -5.29 -2.80
C ALA A 52 -5.10 -6.07 -2.20
N GLN A 53 -6.13 -5.36 -1.70
CA GLN A 53 -7.35 -5.97 -1.19
C GLN A 53 -8.13 -6.71 -2.28
N LYS A 54 -8.17 -6.17 -3.49
CA LYS A 54 -8.85 -6.80 -4.62
C LYS A 54 -8.06 -7.96 -5.21
N TYR A 55 -6.74 -7.81 -5.32
CA TYR A 55 -5.82 -8.77 -5.93
C TYR A 55 -4.70 -9.17 -4.95
N PRO A 56 -5.04 -9.83 -3.82
CA PRO A 56 -4.05 -10.12 -2.76
C PRO A 56 -2.89 -11.00 -3.25
N ASP A 57 -3.15 -11.85 -4.23
CA ASP A 57 -2.16 -12.79 -4.75
C ASP A 57 -1.20 -12.16 -5.77
N MET A 58 -1.31 -10.86 -6.06
CA MET A 58 -0.41 -10.20 -7.02
C MET A 58 0.89 -9.67 -6.38
N PHE A 59 0.89 -9.42 -5.06
CA PHE A 59 1.96 -8.66 -4.41
C PHE A 59 2.72 -9.46 -3.37
N ALA A 60 4.04 -9.37 -3.43
CA ALA A 60 4.94 -9.93 -2.42
C ALA A 60 4.98 -9.08 -1.13
N ALA A 61 4.81 -7.77 -1.25
CA ALA A 61 4.66 -6.85 -0.12
C ALA A 61 4.09 -5.50 -0.59
N ILE A 62 3.52 -4.73 0.35
CA ILE A 62 2.93 -3.41 0.08
C ILE A 62 3.39 -2.36 1.09
N ILE A 63 3.51 -1.10 0.61
CA ILE A 63 3.84 0.06 1.45
C ILE A 63 2.85 1.19 1.17
N PRO A 64 1.69 1.24 1.84
CA PRO A 64 0.80 2.39 1.81
C PRO A 64 1.31 3.51 2.73
N ILE A 65 1.35 4.76 2.23
CA ILE A 65 1.85 5.92 2.96
C ILE A 65 0.74 6.95 3.06
N CYS A 66 0.45 7.44 4.29
CA CYS A 66 -0.58 8.43 4.64
C CYS A 66 -1.92 8.23 3.88
N GLY A 67 -2.30 6.98 3.72
CA GLY A 67 -3.55 6.56 3.10
C GLY A 67 -4.57 6.05 4.12
N GLY A 68 -5.69 5.55 3.61
CA GLY A 68 -6.75 4.91 4.37
C GLY A 68 -7.42 3.84 3.53
N MET A 69 -8.49 3.26 4.05
CA MET A 69 -9.32 2.27 3.36
C MET A 69 -10.73 2.79 3.16
N ASP A 70 -11.30 2.55 1.99
CA ASP A 70 -12.71 2.83 1.71
C ASP A 70 -13.62 1.63 2.03
N ASP A 71 -13.09 0.40 1.90
CA ASP A 71 -13.80 -0.84 2.22
C ASP A 71 -13.16 -1.60 3.38
N HIS A 72 -13.66 -1.37 4.59
CA HIS A 72 -13.25 -2.10 5.78
C HIS A 72 -13.87 -3.50 5.88
N ALA A 73 -14.96 -3.78 5.17
CA ALA A 73 -15.65 -5.07 5.26
C ALA A 73 -14.80 -6.23 4.72
N SER A 74 -13.95 -5.94 3.74
CA SER A 74 -13.08 -6.92 3.10
C SER A 74 -11.63 -6.88 3.61
N ILE A 75 -11.34 -6.24 4.75
CA ILE A 75 -10.00 -6.03 5.29
C ILE A 75 -9.23 -7.36 5.48
N ASN A 76 -9.93 -8.45 5.80
CA ASN A 76 -9.32 -9.77 6.02
C ASN A 76 -8.57 -10.30 4.78
N ARG A 77 -8.87 -9.79 3.58
CA ARG A 77 -8.15 -10.15 2.36
C ARG A 77 -6.69 -9.69 2.34
N LEU A 78 -6.33 -8.76 3.22
CA LEU A 78 -4.97 -8.27 3.42
C LEU A 78 -4.19 -9.06 4.50
N GLY A 79 -4.81 -10.08 5.10
CA GLY A 79 -4.28 -10.77 6.27
C GLY A 79 -2.96 -11.50 6.06
N ASP A 80 -2.63 -11.89 4.84
CA ASP A 80 -1.40 -12.65 4.54
C ASP A 80 -0.33 -11.82 3.81
N ILE A 81 -0.66 -10.59 3.36
CA ILE A 81 0.25 -9.75 2.59
C ILE A 81 1.23 -9.04 3.54
N PRO A 82 2.55 -9.22 3.41
CA PRO A 82 3.52 -8.40 4.11
C PRO A 82 3.27 -6.90 3.86
N MET A 83 3.11 -6.12 4.93
CA MET A 83 2.70 -4.73 4.85
C MET A 83 3.50 -3.84 5.80
N TRP A 84 3.97 -2.71 5.31
CA TRP A 84 4.57 -1.68 6.16
C TRP A 84 3.84 -0.36 5.98
N LEU A 85 3.07 0.00 6.98
CA LEU A 85 2.26 1.21 7.02
C LEU A 85 3.09 2.40 7.48
N PHE A 86 2.93 3.56 6.82
CA PHE A 86 3.61 4.81 7.18
C PHE A 86 2.63 5.96 7.26
N HIS A 87 2.78 6.83 8.28
CA HIS A 87 1.98 8.05 8.43
C HIS A 87 2.74 9.14 9.18
N GLY A 88 2.38 10.39 8.98
CA GLY A 88 2.83 11.52 9.79
C GLY A 88 1.87 11.74 10.96
N GLU A 89 2.39 11.89 12.17
CA GLU A 89 1.58 12.10 13.38
C GLU A 89 0.67 13.33 13.30
N LEU A 90 1.17 14.41 12.72
CA LEU A 90 0.48 15.70 12.60
C LEU A 90 -0.21 15.92 11.27
N ASP A 91 -0.57 14.83 10.56
CA ASP A 91 -1.28 14.92 9.29
C ASP A 91 -2.70 15.49 9.49
N GLN A 92 -2.94 16.69 8.93
CA GLN A 92 -4.21 17.40 9.00
C GLN A 92 -5.10 17.16 7.76
N ILE A 93 -4.58 16.49 6.74
CA ILE A 93 -5.33 16.14 5.52
C ILE A 93 -5.99 14.77 5.70
N HIS A 94 -5.19 13.78 6.07
CA HIS A 94 -5.64 12.43 6.44
C HIS A 94 -5.13 12.13 7.84
N PRO A 95 -5.98 12.12 8.87
CA PRO A 95 -5.54 11.85 10.24
C PRO A 95 -4.83 10.50 10.35
N ALA A 96 -3.72 10.46 11.10
CA ALA A 96 -2.95 9.24 11.33
C ALA A 96 -3.79 8.09 11.91
N GLN A 97 -4.94 8.42 12.53
CA GLN A 97 -5.90 7.45 13.05
C GLN A 97 -6.38 6.47 11.97
N LEU A 98 -6.51 6.91 10.70
CA LEU A 98 -6.89 6.02 9.59
C LEU A 98 -5.92 4.85 9.44
N THR A 99 -4.62 5.10 9.53
CA THR A 99 -3.58 4.06 9.45
C THR A 99 -3.48 3.24 10.74
N LEU A 100 -3.68 3.86 11.91
CA LEU A 100 -3.74 3.15 13.19
C LEU A 100 -4.91 2.16 13.22
N ASP A 101 -6.09 2.55 12.77
CA ASP A 101 -7.27 1.68 12.71
C ASP A 101 -7.02 0.45 11.80
N ILE A 102 -6.37 0.65 10.65
CA ILE A 102 -5.97 -0.44 9.75
C ILE A 102 -5.01 -1.39 10.46
N TYR A 103 -3.99 -0.83 11.14
CA TYR A 103 -3.02 -1.63 11.88
C TYR A 103 -3.66 -2.44 13.00
N ASP A 104 -4.54 -1.82 13.78
CA ASP A 104 -5.23 -2.48 14.91
C ASP A 104 -6.15 -3.62 14.43
N LEU A 105 -6.81 -3.44 13.29
CA LEU A 105 -7.66 -4.47 12.70
C LEU A 105 -6.85 -5.64 12.10
N LEU A 106 -5.69 -5.37 11.49
CA LEU A 106 -4.89 -6.38 10.80
C LEU A 106 -3.86 -7.06 11.69
N SER A 107 -3.27 -6.39 12.67
CA SER A 107 -2.18 -6.95 13.48
C SER A 107 -2.53 -8.25 14.23
N PRO A 108 -3.79 -8.54 14.60
CA PRO A 108 -4.14 -9.85 15.17
C PRO A 108 -4.04 -11.01 14.17
N ILE A 109 -4.24 -10.74 12.88
CA ILE A 109 -4.32 -11.75 11.81
C ILE A 109 -3.10 -11.75 10.90
N ASN A 110 -2.50 -10.59 10.61
CA ASN A 110 -1.31 -10.45 9.78
C ASN A 110 -0.04 -10.40 10.65
N LYS A 111 0.79 -11.43 10.59
CA LYS A 111 2.04 -11.51 11.36
C LYS A 111 3.19 -10.72 10.72
N ASN A 112 3.04 -10.29 9.48
CA ASN A 112 4.04 -9.57 8.70
C ASN A 112 3.68 -8.09 8.50
N ILE A 113 2.85 -7.52 9.39
CA ILE A 113 2.49 -6.11 9.38
C ILE A 113 3.46 -5.29 10.24
N LYS A 114 3.89 -4.14 9.71
CA LYS A 114 4.68 -3.12 10.40
C LYS A 114 3.99 -1.77 10.34
N LEU A 115 4.25 -0.94 11.34
CA LEU A 115 3.74 0.43 11.41
C LEU A 115 4.86 1.39 11.81
N THR A 116 4.94 2.51 11.10
CA THR A 116 5.80 3.64 11.45
C THR A 116 4.97 4.92 11.43
N ILE A 117 4.83 5.56 12.59
CA ILE A 117 4.29 6.91 12.71
C ILE A 117 5.47 7.86 12.91
N TYR A 118 5.59 8.85 12.04
CA TYR A 118 6.65 9.85 12.14
C TYR A 118 6.22 11.00 13.05
N ASP A 119 6.86 11.09 14.20
CA ASP A 119 6.68 12.15 15.18
C ASP A 119 6.94 13.54 14.58
N GLY A 120 6.02 14.48 14.82
CA GLY A 120 6.08 15.86 14.35
C GLY A 120 5.93 16.06 12.84
N VAL A 121 5.64 15.01 12.06
CA VAL A 121 5.51 15.07 10.60
C VAL A 121 4.03 15.23 10.22
N GLY A 122 3.75 16.16 9.28
CA GLY A 122 2.43 16.35 8.68
C GLY A 122 2.16 15.40 7.53
N HIS A 123 1.31 15.84 6.57
CA HIS A 123 0.88 15.00 5.45
C HIS A 123 2.03 14.48 4.58
N ASN A 124 3.09 15.30 4.35
CA ASN A 124 4.26 14.86 3.58
C ASN A 124 5.15 13.92 4.40
N SER A 125 4.67 12.71 4.69
CA SER A 125 5.45 11.64 5.31
C SER A 125 6.24 10.80 4.30
N TRP A 126 5.92 10.90 3.01
CA TRP A 126 6.52 10.09 1.95
C TRP A 126 7.98 10.46 1.64
N ASP A 127 8.38 11.74 1.77
CA ASP A 127 9.78 12.13 1.55
C ASP A 127 10.68 11.37 2.53
N LYS A 128 10.29 11.34 3.81
CA LYS A 128 11.01 10.62 4.85
C LYS A 128 10.97 9.11 4.65
N THR A 129 9.81 8.59 4.21
CA THR A 129 9.64 7.15 3.95
C THR A 129 10.51 6.71 2.79
N TYR A 130 10.43 7.35 1.63
CA TYR A 130 11.21 6.95 0.45
C TYR A 130 12.71 7.27 0.56
N ALA A 131 13.12 8.15 1.46
CA ALA A 131 14.53 8.34 1.80
C ALA A 131 15.10 7.27 2.73
N ASN A 132 14.24 6.45 3.37
CA ASN A 132 14.68 5.36 4.23
C ASN A 132 15.06 4.13 3.41
N HIS A 133 16.35 3.77 3.39
CA HIS A 133 16.84 2.60 2.65
C HIS A 133 16.30 1.26 3.17
N GLU A 134 15.92 1.17 4.44
CA GLU A 134 15.38 -0.04 5.04
C GLU A 134 14.10 -0.53 4.36
N ILE A 135 13.28 0.37 3.79
CA ILE A 135 12.06 -0.05 3.10
C ILE A 135 12.35 -0.87 1.85
N TYR A 136 13.42 -0.55 1.13
CA TYR A 136 13.81 -1.28 -0.08
C TYR A 136 14.41 -2.65 0.26
N GLU A 137 15.24 -2.72 1.30
CA GLU A 137 15.77 -3.98 1.80
C GLU A 137 14.63 -4.88 2.29
N TRP A 138 13.68 -4.30 3.03
CA TRP A 138 12.52 -5.02 3.50
C TRP A 138 11.62 -5.51 2.34
N LEU A 139 11.33 -4.68 1.33
CA LEU A 139 10.59 -5.10 0.15
C LEU A 139 11.27 -6.30 -0.51
N LEU A 140 12.58 -6.18 -0.80
CA LEU A 140 13.35 -7.22 -1.49
C LEU A 140 13.50 -8.52 -0.67
N SER A 141 13.32 -8.47 0.64
CA SER A 141 13.32 -9.66 1.51
C SER A 141 12.01 -10.45 1.46
N ASN A 142 10.95 -9.88 0.89
CA ASN A 142 9.65 -10.53 0.75
C ASN A 142 9.48 -11.10 -0.66
N ASN A 143 9.06 -12.37 -0.71
CA ASN A 143 8.75 -13.08 -1.95
C ASN A 143 7.41 -13.78 -1.79
N ARG A 144 6.65 -13.88 -2.87
CA ARG A 144 5.50 -14.79 -2.94
C ARG A 144 6.01 -16.23 -3.09
N GLU A 145 5.37 -17.15 -2.41
CA GLU A 145 5.60 -18.58 -2.58
C GLU A 145 4.91 -19.12 -3.84
#